data_beca4d64f2cde45fcd4e9863b612ac8e
#
_entry.id   beca4d64f2cde45fcd4e9863b612ac8e
#
_cell.length_a   1.000
_cell.length_b   1.000
_cell.length_c   1.000
_cell.angle_alpha   90.00
_cell.angle_beta   90.00
_cell.angle_gamma   90.00
#
_symmetry.space_group_name_H-M   'P 1'
#
loop_
_entity.id
_entity.type
_entity.pdbx_description
1 polymer ?
#
loop_
_entity_poly.entity_id
_entity_poly.type
_entity_poly.pdbx_seq_one_letter_code
_entity_poly.pdbx_strand_id
1 'polypeptide(L)'
;MAWVVAYALMLNSMLNNMQQMNTDAIAYMRIAEYWSSGNLGFAVNGYWGPMLSWLMVPFLWLGVEPLLAGKLAMLFSGAIFFHGSLFLVRSVGLRLVDELIVAWVLALTIPGWMSNHVTPDLLVAGLMAFALGQAVSPDWLANRRRALGTGATWGLAYLAKAVAL
;
A
#
# COMPACT_ATOMS: atom_id res chain seq x y z
N MET A 1 -7.49 -6.29 -19.03
CA MET A 1 -8.33 -5.08 -19.26
C MET A 1 -8.69 -4.39 -17.93
N ALA A 2 -9.21 -5.07 -16.88
CA ALA A 2 -9.56 -4.46 -15.59
C ALA A 2 -8.41 -3.68 -14.91
N TRP A 3 -7.18 -4.17 -14.96
CA TRP A 3 -6.02 -3.49 -14.38
C TRP A 3 -5.69 -2.14 -15.07
N VAL A 4 -5.86 -2.03 -16.39
CA VAL A 4 -5.68 -0.75 -17.11
C VAL A 4 -6.70 0.27 -16.61
N VAL A 5 -7.95 -0.16 -16.48
CA VAL A 5 -9.03 0.69 -15.96
C VAL A 5 -8.75 1.09 -14.51
N ALA A 6 -8.31 0.14 -13.66
CA ALA A 6 -7.94 0.43 -12.28
C ALA A 6 -6.87 1.53 -12.18
N TYR A 7 -5.77 1.40 -12.94
CA TYR A 7 -4.71 2.40 -12.92
C TYR A 7 -5.16 3.75 -13.50
N ALA A 8 -5.95 3.74 -14.57
CA ALA A 8 -6.50 4.97 -15.14
C ALA A 8 -7.42 5.70 -14.14
N LEU A 9 -8.27 4.97 -13.43
CA LEU A 9 -9.15 5.53 -12.41
C LEU A 9 -8.37 6.01 -11.17
N MET A 10 -7.36 5.26 -10.71
CA MET A 10 -6.49 5.68 -9.61
C MET A 10 -5.74 6.96 -9.95
N LEU A 11 -5.15 7.05 -11.16
CA LEU A 11 -4.46 8.25 -11.63
C LEU A 11 -5.42 9.43 -11.76
N ASN A 12 -6.59 9.23 -12.37
CA ASN A 12 -7.62 10.25 -12.49
C ASN A 12 -8.09 10.74 -11.11
N SER A 13 -8.31 9.83 -10.15
CA SER A 13 -8.67 10.19 -8.78
C SER A 13 -7.57 11.02 -8.10
N MET A 14 -6.31 10.63 -8.27
CA MET A 14 -5.18 11.38 -7.75
C MET A 14 -5.17 12.81 -8.32
N LEU A 15 -5.25 12.95 -9.66
CA LEU A 15 -5.14 14.26 -10.33
C LEU A 15 -6.30 15.20 -9.98
N ASN A 16 -7.53 14.68 -9.87
CA ASN A 16 -8.70 15.51 -9.56
C ASN A 16 -8.85 15.85 -8.07
N ASN A 17 -8.14 15.14 -7.19
CA ASN A 17 -8.25 15.32 -5.73
C ASN A 17 -6.89 15.66 -5.10
N MET A 18 -6.03 16.36 -5.82
CA MET A 18 -4.67 16.70 -5.36
C MET A 18 -4.64 17.46 -4.04
N GLN A 19 -5.62 18.33 -3.78
CA GLN A 19 -5.68 19.15 -2.58
C GLN A 19 -6.44 18.48 -1.41
N GLN A 20 -7.05 17.33 -1.65
CA GLN A 20 -7.82 16.65 -0.61
C GLN A 20 -6.91 15.72 0.20
N MET A 21 -7.00 15.82 1.51
CA MET A 21 -6.29 14.95 2.45
C MET A 21 -7.06 14.85 3.77
N ASN A 22 -6.84 13.78 4.50
CA ASN A 22 -7.30 13.60 5.87
C ASN A 22 -6.26 14.17 6.86
N THR A 23 -6.63 14.28 8.14
CA THR A 23 -5.75 14.80 9.20
C THR A 23 -4.48 13.98 9.40
N ASP A 24 -4.57 12.66 9.25
CA ASP A 24 -3.44 11.73 9.41
C ASP A 24 -2.36 11.95 8.33
N ALA A 25 -2.75 12.44 7.15
CA ALA A 25 -1.83 12.75 6.06
C ALA A 25 -0.72 13.71 6.51
N ILE A 26 -1.06 14.71 7.35
CA ILE A 26 -0.11 15.70 7.85
C ILE A 26 0.99 15.02 8.66
N ALA A 27 0.63 14.05 9.51
CA ALA A 27 1.61 13.32 10.31
C ALA A 27 2.56 12.49 9.44
N TYR A 28 2.02 11.73 8.47
CA TYR A 28 2.85 10.91 7.56
C TYR A 28 3.77 11.76 6.68
N MET A 29 3.28 12.87 6.14
CA MET A 29 4.11 13.81 5.36
C MET A 29 5.23 14.42 6.23
N ARG A 30 4.92 14.84 7.46
CA ARG A 30 5.91 15.41 8.37
C ARG A 30 6.99 14.39 8.76
N ILE A 31 6.59 13.15 9.03
CA ILE A 31 7.54 12.07 9.30
C ILE A 31 8.43 11.81 8.06
N ALA A 32 7.86 11.85 6.85
CA ALA A 32 8.63 11.69 5.62
C ALA A 32 9.66 12.82 5.44
N GLU A 33 9.30 14.08 5.75
CA GLU A 33 10.24 15.21 5.74
C GLU A 33 11.38 15.01 6.75
N TYR A 34 11.10 14.50 7.95
CA TYR A 34 12.14 14.19 8.94
C TYR A 34 13.07 13.08 8.45
N TRP A 35 12.53 12.01 7.84
CA TRP A 35 13.35 10.96 7.23
C TRP A 35 14.21 11.51 6.08
N SER A 36 13.63 12.32 5.19
CA SER A 36 14.34 12.86 4.03
C SER A 36 15.48 13.82 4.41
N SER A 37 15.33 14.54 5.52
CA SER A 37 16.33 15.47 6.06
C SER A 37 17.33 14.84 7.04
N GLY A 38 17.21 13.52 7.33
CA GLY A 38 18.07 12.83 8.29
C GLY A 38 17.79 13.15 9.76
N ASN A 39 16.66 13.79 10.07
CA ASN A 39 16.28 14.17 11.43
C ASN A 39 15.58 13.01 12.15
N LEU A 40 16.33 11.93 12.39
CA LEU A 40 15.82 10.65 12.89
C LEU A 40 15.16 10.76 14.26
N GLY A 41 15.58 11.70 15.10
CA GLY A 41 15.00 11.91 16.44
C GLY A 41 13.51 12.27 16.42
N PHE A 42 13.04 12.90 15.34
CA PHE A 42 11.62 13.24 15.13
C PHE A 42 10.91 12.30 14.14
N ALA A 43 11.67 11.55 13.33
CA ALA A 43 11.15 10.63 12.35
C ALA A 43 10.62 9.33 12.97
N VAL A 44 11.22 8.88 14.08
CA VAL A 44 10.82 7.65 14.79
C VAL A 44 9.84 7.99 15.88
N ASN A 45 8.66 7.35 15.84
CA ASN A 45 7.66 7.48 16.89
C ASN A 45 6.92 6.14 17.07
N GLY A 46 6.26 5.97 18.23
CA GLY A 46 5.57 4.72 18.58
C GLY A 46 4.13 4.63 18.10
N TYR A 47 3.58 5.64 17.42
CA TYR A 47 2.18 5.65 16.99
C TYR A 47 2.04 5.46 15.47
N TRP A 48 2.86 6.14 14.67
CA TRP A 48 2.78 6.11 13.22
C TRP A 48 3.80 5.13 12.63
N GLY A 49 3.32 4.12 11.93
CA GLY A 49 4.21 3.20 11.20
C GLY A 49 5.01 3.92 10.12
N PRO A 50 6.32 3.64 9.98
CA PRO A 50 7.20 4.42 9.11
C PRO A 50 7.03 4.11 7.61
N MET A 51 6.45 2.98 7.25
CA MET A 51 6.49 2.44 5.88
C MET A 51 5.87 3.37 4.84
N LEU A 52 4.71 3.98 5.14
CA LEU A 52 4.08 4.92 4.21
C LEU A 52 4.96 6.17 4.02
N SER A 53 5.52 6.69 5.11
CA SER A 53 6.44 7.84 5.05
C SER A 53 7.71 7.48 4.25
N TRP A 54 8.25 6.28 4.40
CA TRP A 54 9.40 5.82 3.61
C TRP A 54 9.11 5.76 2.10
N LEU A 55 7.89 5.42 1.70
CA LEU A 55 7.49 5.47 0.30
C LEU A 55 7.48 6.90 -0.27
N MET A 56 7.34 7.93 0.56
CA MET A 56 7.36 9.33 0.15
C MET A 56 8.81 9.87 0.00
N VAL A 57 9.76 9.36 0.81
CA VAL A 57 11.13 9.89 0.90
C VAL A 57 11.85 10.00 -0.45
N PRO A 58 11.81 9.01 -1.35
CA PRO A 58 12.47 9.12 -2.65
C PRO A 58 11.95 10.30 -3.50
N PHE A 59 10.66 10.59 -3.40
CA PHE A 59 10.05 11.72 -4.12
C PHE A 59 10.48 13.06 -3.50
N LEU A 60 10.58 13.14 -2.17
CA LEU A 60 11.07 14.34 -1.47
C LEU A 60 12.53 14.63 -1.83
N TRP A 61 13.38 13.63 -1.97
CA TRP A 61 14.76 13.79 -2.44
C TRP A 61 14.85 14.31 -3.89
N LEU A 62 13.83 14.06 -4.71
CA LEU A 62 13.71 14.59 -6.06
C LEU A 62 13.08 15.99 -6.09
N GLY A 63 12.82 16.61 -4.92
CA GLY A 63 12.22 17.93 -4.81
C GLY A 63 10.70 17.95 -5.03
N VAL A 64 10.02 16.80 -4.99
CA VAL A 64 8.57 16.73 -5.08
C VAL A 64 7.93 17.25 -3.80
N GLU A 65 6.88 18.05 -3.93
CA GLU A 65 6.13 18.61 -2.79
C GLU A 65 5.54 17.48 -1.91
N PRO A 66 5.52 17.63 -0.56
CA PRO A 66 5.07 16.56 0.35
C PRO A 66 3.68 16.00 0.06
N LEU A 67 2.72 16.85 -0.31
CA LEU A 67 1.37 16.39 -0.63
C LEU A 67 1.35 15.52 -1.90
N LEU A 68 2.06 15.92 -2.95
CA LEU A 68 2.19 15.12 -4.16
C LEU A 68 2.95 13.82 -3.88
N ALA A 69 4.00 13.83 -3.07
CA ALA A 69 4.70 12.63 -2.63
C ALA A 69 3.76 11.67 -1.88
N GLY A 70 2.88 12.20 -1.01
CA GLY A 70 1.83 11.45 -0.35
C GLY A 70 0.84 10.81 -1.33
N LYS A 71 0.38 11.57 -2.32
CA LYS A 71 -0.53 11.06 -3.37
C LYS A 71 0.12 9.97 -4.24
N LEU A 72 1.40 10.12 -4.57
CA LEU A 72 2.17 9.09 -5.27
C LEU A 72 2.34 7.83 -4.40
N ALA A 73 2.63 7.98 -3.11
CA ALA A 73 2.68 6.85 -2.19
C ALA A 73 1.33 6.12 -2.09
N MET A 74 0.20 6.84 -2.13
CA MET A 74 -1.14 6.25 -2.19
C MET A 74 -1.38 5.51 -3.51
N LEU A 75 -0.90 6.00 -4.65
CA LEU A 75 -0.99 5.30 -5.94
C LEU A 75 -0.26 3.95 -5.87
N PHE A 76 0.97 3.92 -5.33
CA PHE A 76 1.70 2.68 -5.07
C PHE A 76 0.97 1.74 -4.10
N SER A 77 0.42 2.28 -3.02
CA SER A 77 -0.35 1.51 -2.04
C SER A 77 -1.60 0.88 -2.66
N GLY A 78 -2.32 1.63 -3.50
CA GLY A 78 -3.46 1.12 -4.27
C GLY A 78 -3.07 0.01 -5.23
N ALA A 79 -1.92 0.15 -5.93
CA ALA A 79 -1.38 -0.88 -6.81
C ALA A 79 -1.02 -2.16 -6.03
N ILE A 80 -0.35 -2.01 -4.88
CA ILE A 80 0.00 -3.15 -4.00
C ILE A 80 -1.28 -3.84 -3.51
N PHE A 81 -2.30 -3.10 -3.11
CA PHE A 81 -3.57 -3.67 -2.68
C PHE A 81 -4.29 -4.40 -3.82
N PHE A 82 -4.36 -3.80 -4.99
CA PHE A 82 -4.97 -4.42 -6.17
C PHE A 82 -4.31 -5.75 -6.52
N HIS A 83 -2.98 -5.76 -6.67
CA HIS A 83 -2.25 -6.97 -7.05
C HIS A 83 -2.17 -8.01 -5.93
N GLY A 84 -2.03 -7.56 -4.67
CA GLY A 84 -2.05 -8.45 -3.50
C GLY A 84 -3.36 -9.21 -3.36
N SER A 85 -4.48 -8.50 -3.55
CA SER A 85 -5.81 -9.10 -3.52
C SER A 85 -6.02 -10.11 -4.65
N LEU A 86 -5.62 -9.79 -5.88
CA LEU A 86 -5.70 -10.73 -7.01
C LEU A 86 -4.77 -11.93 -6.82
N PHE A 87 -3.59 -11.73 -6.26
CA PHE A 87 -2.68 -12.82 -5.92
C PHE A 87 -3.30 -13.77 -4.89
N LEU A 88 -3.94 -13.23 -3.83
CA LEU A 88 -4.65 -14.03 -2.84
C LEU A 88 -5.79 -14.84 -3.49
N VAL A 89 -6.63 -14.18 -4.31
CA VAL A 89 -7.74 -14.82 -5.02
C VAL A 89 -7.27 -16.02 -5.85
N ARG A 90 -6.18 -15.86 -6.59
CA ARG A 90 -5.55 -16.94 -7.37
C ARG A 90 -5.00 -18.04 -6.47
N SER A 91 -4.36 -17.67 -5.36
CA SER A 91 -3.74 -18.61 -4.43
C SER A 91 -4.75 -19.54 -3.75
N VAL A 92 -5.97 -19.06 -3.50
CA VAL A 92 -7.07 -19.90 -2.98
C VAL A 92 -7.79 -20.71 -4.05
N GLY A 93 -7.38 -20.63 -5.32
CA GLY A 93 -7.91 -21.45 -6.41
C GLY A 93 -9.30 -21.05 -6.89
N LEU A 94 -9.70 -19.80 -6.73
CA LEU A 94 -10.96 -19.27 -7.25
C LEU A 94 -10.95 -19.25 -8.79
N ARG A 95 -12.16 -19.30 -9.39
CA ARG A 95 -12.32 -19.32 -10.84
C ARG A 95 -11.95 -17.94 -11.44
N LEU A 96 -11.58 -17.95 -12.72
CA LEU A 96 -11.28 -16.73 -13.45
C LEU A 96 -12.40 -15.68 -13.36
N VAL A 97 -13.66 -16.11 -13.35
CA VAL A 97 -14.82 -15.21 -13.23
C VAL A 97 -14.80 -14.48 -11.88
N ASP A 98 -14.50 -15.19 -10.79
CA ASP A 98 -14.43 -14.62 -9.45
C ASP A 98 -13.25 -13.61 -9.36
N GLU A 99 -12.10 -13.95 -9.97
CA GLU A 99 -10.97 -13.01 -10.09
C GLU A 99 -11.35 -11.74 -10.84
N LEU A 100 -12.07 -11.86 -11.95
CA LEU A 100 -12.53 -10.71 -12.73
C LEU A 100 -13.52 -9.84 -11.94
N ILE A 101 -14.44 -10.45 -11.20
CA ILE A 101 -15.36 -9.72 -10.32
C ILE A 101 -14.57 -8.93 -9.27
N VAL A 102 -13.64 -9.59 -8.58
CA VAL A 102 -12.79 -8.91 -7.58
C VAL A 102 -11.97 -7.79 -8.22
N ALA A 103 -11.38 -8.03 -9.39
CA ALA A 103 -10.60 -7.01 -10.10
C ALA A 103 -11.44 -5.76 -10.43
N TRP A 104 -12.69 -5.93 -10.87
CA TRP A 104 -13.60 -4.81 -11.15
C TRP A 104 -14.06 -4.09 -9.89
N VAL A 105 -14.39 -4.84 -8.82
CA VAL A 105 -14.75 -4.23 -7.52
C VAL A 105 -13.60 -3.37 -7.00
N LEU A 106 -12.37 -3.89 -7.02
CA LEU A 106 -11.19 -3.15 -6.58
C LEU A 106 -10.91 -1.93 -7.48
N ALA A 107 -11.05 -2.08 -8.81
CA ALA A 107 -10.85 -0.98 -9.75
C ALA A 107 -11.81 0.20 -9.49
N LEU A 108 -13.01 -0.07 -9.01
CA LEU A 108 -14.00 0.96 -8.71
C LEU A 108 -13.90 1.53 -7.28
N THR A 109 -13.40 0.75 -6.31
CA THR A 109 -13.39 1.16 -4.88
C THR A 109 -12.09 1.83 -4.46
N ILE A 110 -10.93 1.36 -4.94
CA ILE A 110 -9.61 1.93 -4.58
C ILE A 110 -9.51 3.44 -4.88
N PRO A 111 -9.93 3.94 -6.06
CA PRO A 111 -9.86 5.36 -6.39
C PRO A 111 -10.63 6.26 -5.40
N GLY A 112 -11.79 5.80 -4.94
CA GLY A 112 -12.60 6.50 -3.94
C GLY A 112 -11.88 6.64 -2.60
N TRP A 113 -11.18 5.59 -2.15
CA TRP A 113 -10.35 5.67 -0.94
C TRP A 113 -9.19 6.65 -1.11
N MET A 114 -8.47 6.56 -2.23
CA MET A 114 -7.31 7.40 -2.52
C MET A 114 -7.63 8.88 -2.66
N SER A 115 -8.88 9.23 -3.01
CA SER A 115 -9.26 10.63 -3.24
C SER A 115 -9.00 11.53 -2.03
N ASN A 116 -9.39 11.06 -0.85
CA ASN A 116 -9.43 11.86 0.39
C ASN A 116 -8.43 11.41 1.46
N HIS A 117 -7.74 10.28 1.28
CA HIS A 117 -6.91 9.69 2.32
C HIS A 117 -5.45 9.56 1.88
N VAL A 118 -4.55 9.90 2.79
CA VAL A 118 -3.13 9.53 2.75
C VAL A 118 -2.87 8.75 4.03
N THR A 119 -3.13 7.44 3.98
CA THR A 119 -3.06 6.53 5.13
C THR A 119 -2.46 5.18 4.70
N PRO A 120 -1.88 4.40 5.61
CA PRO A 120 -1.26 3.12 5.27
C PRO A 120 -2.25 1.99 5.01
N ASP A 121 -3.57 2.21 5.11
CA ASP A 121 -4.57 1.14 5.11
C ASP A 121 -4.55 0.27 3.84
N LEU A 122 -4.47 0.91 2.66
CA LEU A 122 -4.33 0.17 1.38
C LEU A 122 -3.00 -0.59 1.32
N LEU A 123 -1.92 0.01 1.82
CA LEU A 123 -0.60 -0.61 1.85
C LEU A 123 -0.60 -1.86 2.73
N VAL A 124 -1.14 -1.73 3.95
CA VAL A 124 -1.28 -2.85 4.90
C VAL A 124 -2.14 -3.95 4.32
N ALA A 125 -3.34 -3.61 3.83
CA ALA A 125 -4.26 -4.58 3.26
C ALA A 125 -3.66 -5.35 2.08
N GLY A 126 -2.92 -4.64 1.21
CA GLY A 126 -2.23 -5.25 0.08
C GLY A 126 -1.10 -6.20 0.49
N LEU A 127 -0.24 -5.76 1.42
CA LEU A 127 0.83 -6.59 1.95
C LEU A 127 0.29 -7.83 2.70
N MET A 128 -0.77 -7.67 3.50
CA MET A 128 -1.44 -8.79 4.17
C MET A 128 -2.03 -9.77 3.15
N ALA A 129 -2.68 -9.28 2.10
CA ALA A 129 -3.22 -10.13 1.03
C ALA A 129 -2.10 -10.92 0.32
N PHE A 130 -0.95 -10.31 0.04
CA PHE A 130 0.23 -11.01 -0.47
C PHE A 130 0.74 -12.08 0.49
N ALA A 131 0.89 -11.75 1.78
CA ALA A 131 1.38 -12.69 2.79
C ALA A 131 0.43 -13.88 2.96
N LEU A 132 -0.88 -13.62 3.02
CA LEU A 132 -1.91 -14.67 3.08
C LEU A 132 -1.89 -15.55 1.83
N GLY A 133 -1.79 -14.95 0.63
CA GLY A 133 -1.70 -15.71 -0.61
C GLY A 133 -0.47 -16.62 -0.67
N GLN A 134 0.66 -16.20 -0.10
CA GLN A 134 1.84 -17.06 0.04
C GLN A 134 1.61 -18.20 1.05
N ALA A 135 0.92 -17.91 2.17
CA ALA A 135 0.66 -18.87 3.25
C ALA A 135 -0.39 -19.93 2.90
N VAL A 136 -1.25 -19.70 1.91
CA VAL A 136 -2.25 -20.69 1.44
C VAL A 136 -1.60 -21.94 0.85
N SER A 137 -0.36 -21.85 0.31
CA SER A 137 0.33 -23.02 -0.23
C SER A 137 0.63 -24.06 0.86
N PRO A 138 0.24 -25.35 0.70
CA PRO A 138 0.44 -26.37 1.75
C PRO A 138 1.89 -26.57 2.19
N ASP A 139 2.84 -26.28 1.30
CA ASP A 139 4.28 -26.42 1.52
C ASP A 139 4.98 -25.12 1.92
N TRP A 140 4.25 -24.05 2.26
CA TRP A 140 4.84 -22.73 2.50
C TRP A 140 5.86 -22.72 3.65
N LEU A 141 5.64 -23.51 4.70
CA LEU A 141 6.58 -23.65 5.81
C LEU A 141 7.79 -24.54 5.46
N ALA A 142 7.58 -25.57 4.65
CA ALA A 142 8.65 -26.46 4.22
C ALA A 142 9.57 -25.79 3.19
N ASN A 143 9.07 -24.82 2.43
CA ASN A 143 9.84 -24.07 1.47
C ASN A 143 10.44 -22.82 2.14
N ARG A 144 11.73 -22.86 2.49
CA ARG A 144 12.45 -21.76 3.17
C ARG A 144 12.27 -20.40 2.48
N ARG A 145 12.29 -20.35 1.15
CA ARG A 145 12.16 -19.08 0.41
C ARG A 145 10.75 -18.50 0.58
N ARG A 146 9.71 -19.35 0.52
CA ARG A 146 8.33 -18.92 0.73
C ARG A 146 8.12 -18.47 2.17
N ALA A 147 8.58 -19.25 3.15
CA ALA A 147 8.47 -18.88 4.57
C ALA A 147 9.15 -17.53 4.87
N LEU A 148 10.37 -17.31 4.35
CA LEU A 148 11.07 -16.03 4.50
C LEU A 148 10.34 -14.90 3.79
N GLY A 149 9.84 -15.12 2.56
CA GLY A 149 9.07 -14.14 1.81
C GLY A 149 7.79 -13.73 2.55
N THR A 150 7.04 -14.71 3.05
CA THR A 150 5.82 -14.47 3.85
C THR A 150 6.15 -13.67 5.11
N GLY A 151 7.17 -14.08 5.87
CA GLY A 151 7.59 -13.37 7.09
C GLY A 151 8.05 -11.94 6.80
N ALA A 152 8.83 -11.73 5.72
CA ALA A 152 9.25 -10.40 5.30
C ALA A 152 8.05 -9.52 4.92
N THR A 153 7.07 -10.07 4.18
CA THR A 153 5.86 -9.33 3.79
C THR A 153 5.01 -8.96 5.03
N TRP A 154 4.86 -9.87 6.00
CA TRP A 154 4.22 -9.55 7.28
C TRP A 154 4.97 -8.47 8.06
N GLY A 155 6.32 -8.55 8.11
CA GLY A 155 7.14 -7.51 8.74
C GLY A 155 6.94 -6.14 8.10
N LEU A 156 6.87 -6.07 6.76
CA LEU A 156 6.57 -4.82 6.04
C LEU A 156 5.15 -4.32 6.35
N ALA A 157 4.16 -5.21 6.41
CA ALA A 157 2.81 -4.83 6.79
C ALA A 157 2.75 -4.26 8.22
N TYR A 158 3.48 -4.86 9.16
CA TYR A 158 3.63 -4.33 10.52
C TYR A 158 4.29 -2.95 10.56
N LEU A 159 5.34 -2.74 9.76
CA LEU A 159 5.98 -1.42 9.64
C LEU A 159 5.06 -0.36 9.00
N ALA A 160 4.10 -0.80 8.19
CA ALA A 160 3.08 0.12 7.67
C ALA A 160 2.05 0.48 8.76
N LYS A 161 1.59 -0.50 9.52
CA LYS A 161 0.65 -0.28 10.64
C LYS A 161 0.69 -1.48 11.60
N ALA A 162 0.84 -1.22 12.89
CA ALA A 162 0.98 -2.26 13.92
C ALA A 162 -0.19 -3.25 14.04
N VAL A 163 -1.36 -2.93 13.47
CA VAL A 163 -2.53 -3.86 13.44
C VAL A 163 -2.34 -5.08 12.53
N ALA A 164 -1.23 -5.17 11.78
CA ALA A 164 -0.91 -6.31 10.93
C ALA A 164 -0.37 -7.54 11.69
N LEU A 165 -0.33 -7.50 13.01
CA LEU A 165 0.08 -8.63 13.86
C LEU A 165 -1.08 -9.57 14.17
#